data_24f3b2053d5dca304e532cd3d1c891f4
#
_entry.id   24f3b2053d5dca304e532cd3d1c891f4
#
_cell.length_a   1.000
_cell.length_b   1.000
_cell.length_c   1.000
_cell.angle_alpha   90.00
_cell.angle_beta   90.00
_cell.angle_gamma   90.00
#
_symmetry.space_group_name_H-M   'P 1'
#
loop_
_entity.id
_entity.type
_entity.pdbx_description
1 polymer ?
#
loop_
_entity_poly.entity_id
_entity_poly.type
_entity_poly.pdbx_seq_one_letter_code
_entity_poly.pdbx_strand_id
1 'polypeptide(L)'
;MAKYVKTEQGYQEIEATVAPMVGEKMNANNPVGTGSFSMGRKSGSVIGTNSHAEGFNTTASGERSHTEGASTTASGNSSHAEGASTTASSNSSHAEGMSTIASGEGSHAEGVSTLAEGNSSHAEGNTTTASGNYSHAEGVNTHAEGNSSHAEGNKTNARGKNSHAEGDGTIASSTNQHAQGRFNVADSHNKYAHIVGNGTNLSIRSNAHTLDWNGVPWFKGRPQFGGTAQDQGSQTVMANGDKEIILASSTANSTKKFKITVDDSGAISATEVI
;
A
#
# COMPACT_ATOMS: atom_id res chain seq x y z
N MET A 1 51.01 -6.48 -29.40
CA MET A 1 51.46 -6.38 -30.78
C MET A 1 50.79 -5.21 -31.43
N ALA A 2 51.56 -4.21 -31.85
CA ALA A 2 51.05 -3.10 -32.62
C ALA A 2 50.53 -3.59 -33.97
N LYS A 3 49.36 -3.16 -34.39
CA LYS A 3 48.81 -3.44 -35.71
C LYS A 3 49.09 -2.29 -36.65
N TYR A 4 49.57 -2.56 -37.86
CA TYR A 4 49.88 -1.59 -38.86
C TYR A 4 49.00 -1.75 -40.10
N VAL A 5 48.58 -0.66 -40.72
CA VAL A 5 47.95 -0.65 -42.04
C VAL A 5 48.99 -0.11 -43.08
N LYS A 6 49.03 -0.72 -44.25
CA LYS A 6 49.89 -0.26 -45.36
C LYS A 6 49.13 0.87 -46.07
N THR A 7 49.73 2.06 -46.09
CA THR A 7 49.29 3.20 -46.89
C THR A 7 50.20 3.44 -48.06
N GLU A 8 49.85 4.31 -48.98
CA GLU A 8 50.73 4.68 -50.13
C GLU A 8 52.03 5.35 -49.67
N GLN A 9 52.09 5.83 -48.43
CA GLN A 9 53.25 6.47 -47.82
C GLN A 9 54.04 5.57 -46.86
N GLY A 10 53.68 4.29 -46.75
CA GLY A 10 54.35 3.35 -45.86
C GLY A 10 53.37 2.69 -44.86
N TYR A 11 53.91 2.06 -43.80
CA TYR A 11 53.09 1.46 -42.73
C TYR A 11 52.81 2.49 -41.67
N GLN A 12 51.52 2.71 -41.38
CA GLN A 12 51.06 3.51 -40.26
C GLN A 12 50.60 2.61 -39.17
N GLU A 13 51.06 2.84 -37.95
CA GLU A 13 50.54 2.16 -36.77
C GLU A 13 49.06 2.51 -36.58
N ILE A 14 48.24 1.50 -36.61
CA ILE A 14 46.88 1.68 -36.12
C ILE A 14 47.01 1.61 -34.60
N GLU A 15 47.00 2.76 -33.93
CA GLU A 15 46.53 2.76 -32.57
C GLU A 15 45.16 2.17 -32.63
N ALA A 16 45.07 0.90 -32.24
CA ALA A 16 43.79 0.32 -31.88
C ALA A 16 43.33 1.04 -30.60
N THR A 17 42.87 2.27 -30.75
CA THR A 17 41.85 2.76 -29.88
C THR A 17 40.68 1.81 -30.13
N VAL A 18 40.69 0.65 -29.40
CA VAL A 18 39.42 0.08 -29.01
C VAL A 18 38.75 1.21 -28.29
N ALA A 19 38.04 2.08 -29.08
CA ALA A 19 37.06 2.94 -28.47
C ALA A 19 36.23 2.00 -27.60
N PRO A 20 36.23 2.16 -26.29
CA PRO A 20 35.30 1.40 -25.50
C PRO A 20 33.96 1.57 -26.23
N MET A 21 33.19 0.50 -26.37
CA MET A 21 31.82 0.56 -26.89
C MET A 21 30.98 1.35 -25.88
N VAL A 22 31.38 2.59 -25.69
CA VAL A 22 30.66 3.61 -24.93
C VAL A 22 29.85 4.33 -25.99
N GLY A 23 28.57 4.06 -26.05
CA GLY A 23 27.65 4.62 -27.05
C GLY A 23 27.57 6.16 -27.07
N GLU A 24 28.31 6.84 -26.19
CA GLU A 24 28.44 8.30 -26.14
C GLU A 24 29.89 8.73 -25.99
N LYS A 25 30.30 9.74 -26.76
CA LYS A 25 31.59 10.38 -26.58
C LYS A 25 31.67 10.98 -25.19
N MET A 26 32.63 10.56 -24.41
CA MET A 26 32.95 11.22 -23.13
C MET A 26 33.30 12.67 -23.39
N ASN A 27 32.43 13.56 -22.97
CA ASN A 27 32.61 15.00 -23.04
C ASN A 27 33.02 15.47 -21.64
N ALA A 28 33.98 16.37 -21.52
CA ALA A 28 34.46 16.92 -20.27
C ALA A 28 33.34 17.56 -19.41
N ASN A 29 32.24 17.96 -20.03
CA ASN A 29 31.08 18.55 -19.38
C ASN A 29 30.03 17.51 -18.98
N ASN A 30 30.28 16.22 -19.18
CA ASN A 30 29.37 15.13 -18.91
C ASN A 30 30.12 13.93 -18.34
N PRO A 31 30.65 14.03 -17.11
CA PRO A 31 31.52 13.00 -16.53
C PRO A 31 30.76 11.70 -16.29
N VAL A 32 31.42 10.60 -16.62
CA VAL A 32 30.97 9.24 -16.32
C VAL A 32 31.79 8.74 -15.15
N GLY A 33 31.19 8.17 -14.15
CA GLY A 33 31.86 7.58 -12.98
C GLY A 33 32.75 6.38 -13.39
N THR A 34 33.79 6.11 -12.61
CA THR A 34 34.68 4.97 -12.83
C THR A 34 33.88 3.66 -12.81
N GLY A 35 34.14 2.78 -13.81
CA GLY A 35 33.48 1.48 -13.92
C GLY A 35 32.01 1.53 -14.36
N SER A 36 31.52 2.70 -14.81
CA SER A 36 30.13 2.85 -15.26
C SER A 36 29.97 2.57 -16.77
N PHE A 37 28.72 2.24 -17.15
CA PHE A 37 28.28 2.04 -18.53
C PHE A 37 27.07 2.92 -18.82
N SER A 38 26.98 3.48 -20.04
CA SER A 38 25.86 4.34 -20.39
C SER A 38 25.53 4.27 -21.89
N MET A 39 24.24 4.07 -22.21
CA MET A 39 23.69 4.11 -23.57
C MET A 39 22.35 4.88 -23.56
N GLY A 40 22.26 6.00 -24.33
CA GLY A 40 21.01 6.76 -24.45
C GLY A 40 20.60 7.56 -23.20
N ARG A 41 21.56 7.87 -22.32
CA ARG A 41 21.31 8.67 -21.11
C ARG A 41 20.86 10.09 -21.42
N LYS A 42 20.28 10.75 -20.46
CA LYS A 42 19.92 12.16 -20.50
C LYS A 42 21.17 13.02 -20.73
N SER A 43 21.12 13.91 -21.72
CA SER A 43 22.21 14.85 -22.00
C SER A 43 22.50 15.73 -20.79
N GLY A 44 23.79 15.85 -20.43
CA GLY A 44 24.22 16.63 -19.26
C GLY A 44 24.07 15.94 -17.90
N SER A 45 23.51 14.72 -17.84
CA SER A 45 23.41 14.00 -16.58
C SER A 45 24.77 13.43 -16.13
N VAL A 46 24.98 13.37 -14.82
CA VAL A 46 26.13 12.69 -14.22
C VAL A 46 25.78 11.20 -14.08
N ILE A 47 26.74 10.33 -14.37
CA ILE A 47 26.64 8.89 -14.13
C ILE A 47 27.50 8.54 -12.93
N GLY A 48 26.94 7.85 -11.95
CA GLY A 48 27.62 7.47 -10.73
C GLY A 48 28.74 6.42 -10.96
N THR A 49 29.58 6.20 -9.97
CA THR A 49 30.63 5.18 -10.01
C THR A 49 30.01 3.78 -10.03
N ASN A 50 30.51 2.90 -10.89
CA ASN A 50 29.99 1.53 -11.06
C ASN A 50 28.50 1.45 -11.39
N SER A 51 27.93 2.49 -11.98
CA SER A 51 26.51 2.55 -12.34
C SER A 51 26.27 2.17 -13.80
N HIS A 52 25.01 1.83 -14.11
CA HIS A 52 24.56 1.46 -15.44
C HIS A 52 23.34 2.28 -15.84
N ALA A 53 23.39 2.91 -17.02
CA ALA A 53 22.28 3.66 -17.57
C ALA A 53 22.06 3.28 -19.04
N GLU A 54 20.89 2.70 -19.34
CA GLU A 54 20.52 2.38 -20.71
C GLU A 54 19.08 2.81 -21.02
N GLY A 55 18.81 3.07 -22.33
CA GLY A 55 17.50 3.50 -22.79
C GLY A 55 17.46 4.99 -23.17
N PHE A 56 16.28 5.59 -23.17
CA PHE A 56 16.08 6.95 -23.61
C PHE A 56 15.95 7.93 -22.43
N ASN A 57 16.82 8.94 -22.37
CA ASN A 57 16.75 10.01 -21.37
C ASN A 57 16.89 9.52 -19.91
N THR A 58 17.71 8.50 -19.69
CA THR A 58 17.92 7.88 -18.38
C THR A 58 19.02 8.57 -17.57
N THR A 59 19.00 8.48 -16.24
CA THR A 59 20.00 9.05 -15.33
C THR A 59 20.30 8.10 -14.16
N ALA A 60 21.48 7.48 -14.13
CA ALA A 60 21.97 6.64 -13.04
C ALA A 60 23.08 7.39 -12.29
N SER A 61 22.72 8.34 -11.41
CA SER A 61 23.68 9.19 -10.71
C SER A 61 24.14 8.67 -9.35
N GLY A 62 23.43 7.71 -8.77
CA GLY A 62 23.87 7.03 -7.56
C GLY A 62 25.04 6.07 -7.82
N GLU A 63 25.88 5.84 -6.80
CA GLU A 63 26.91 4.82 -6.86
C GLU A 63 26.26 3.43 -6.96
N ARG A 64 26.72 2.57 -7.87
CA ARG A 64 26.16 1.25 -8.14
C ARG A 64 24.68 1.25 -8.51
N SER A 65 24.18 2.36 -9.03
CA SER A 65 22.78 2.49 -9.47
C SER A 65 22.57 1.93 -10.88
N HIS A 66 21.32 1.55 -11.17
CA HIS A 66 20.92 1.05 -12.48
C HIS A 66 19.66 1.77 -12.97
N THR A 67 19.65 2.18 -14.26
CA THR A 67 18.44 2.66 -14.93
C THR A 67 18.27 2.01 -16.29
N GLU A 68 17.01 1.64 -16.62
CA GLU A 68 16.64 1.22 -17.96
C GLU A 68 15.28 1.77 -18.37
N GLY A 69 15.01 1.85 -19.70
CA GLY A 69 13.72 2.29 -20.23
C GLY A 69 13.70 3.75 -20.69
N ALA A 70 12.68 4.53 -20.34
CA ALA A 70 12.49 5.89 -20.85
C ALA A 70 12.25 6.89 -19.71
N SER A 71 13.10 7.92 -19.63
CA SER A 71 13.01 9.00 -18.62
C SER A 71 13.11 8.48 -17.18
N THR A 72 13.93 7.46 -16.94
CA THR A 72 14.13 6.85 -15.62
C THR A 72 15.28 7.52 -14.88
N THR A 73 15.20 7.59 -13.56
CA THR A 73 16.21 8.19 -12.70
C THR A 73 16.50 7.32 -11.48
N ALA A 74 17.75 6.88 -11.32
CA ALA A 74 18.25 6.21 -10.13
C ALA A 74 19.35 7.08 -9.50
N SER A 75 19.00 7.83 -8.46
CA SER A 75 19.92 8.78 -7.80
C SER A 75 20.40 8.31 -6.42
N GLY A 76 19.73 7.33 -5.82
CA GLY A 76 20.19 6.68 -4.59
C GLY A 76 21.34 5.71 -4.86
N ASN A 77 22.20 5.49 -3.88
CA ASN A 77 23.25 4.47 -3.98
C ASN A 77 22.60 3.07 -4.03
N SER A 78 23.07 2.22 -4.93
CA SER A 78 22.51 0.88 -5.16
C SER A 78 21.02 0.88 -5.51
N SER A 79 20.49 1.98 -6.05
CA SER A 79 19.10 2.10 -6.47
C SER A 79 18.88 1.57 -7.89
N HIS A 80 17.64 1.17 -8.19
CA HIS A 80 17.22 0.68 -9.50
C HIS A 80 15.94 1.37 -9.96
N ALA A 81 15.94 1.86 -11.22
CA ALA A 81 14.75 2.46 -11.82
C ALA A 81 14.55 1.94 -13.25
N GLU A 82 13.41 1.27 -13.51
CA GLU A 82 13.09 0.72 -14.82
C GLU A 82 11.68 1.10 -15.29
N GLY A 83 11.46 1.09 -16.63
CA GLY A 83 10.15 1.39 -17.22
C GLY A 83 10.04 2.78 -17.82
N ALA A 84 8.99 3.54 -17.48
CA ALA A 84 8.74 4.87 -18.05
C ALA A 84 8.47 5.92 -16.98
N SER A 85 9.29 6.97 -16.94
CA SER A 85 9.17 8.08 -15.97
C SER A 85 9.26 7.63 -14.50
N THR A 86 10.10 6.65 -14.21
CA THR A 86 10.29 6.10 -12.85
C THR A 86 11.44 6.80 -12.13
N THR A 87 11.38 6.87 -10.82
CA THR A 87 12.41 7.51 -9.99
C THR A 87 12.70 6.70 -8.73
N ALA A 88 13.93 6.23 -8.59
CA ALA A 88 14.47 5.61 -7.38
C ALA A 88 15.50 6.58 -6.76
N SER A 89 15.08 7.38 -5.78
CA SER A 89 15.87 8.51 -5.29
C SER A 89 16.64 8.25 -4.01
N SER A 90 16.30 7.22 -3.26
CA SER A 90 16.96 6.88 -2.00
C SER A 90 17.84 5.64 -2.11
N ASN A 91 18.69 5.40 -1.08
CA ASN A 91 19.58 4.25 -1.08
C ASN A 91 18.80 2.93 -1.13
N SER A 92 19.26 2.00 -1.96
CA SER A 92 18.67 0.67 -2.14
C SER A 92 17.18 0.69 -2.52
N SER A 93 16.69 1.83 -3.04
CA SER A 93 15.31 1.91 -3.51
C SER A 93 15.13 1.32 -4.91
N HIS A 94 13.92 0.81 -5.19
CA HIS A 94 13.55 0.24 -6.48
C HIS A 94 12.25 0.82 -6.98
N ALA A 95 12.23 1.32 -8.23
CA ALA A 95 11.05 1.87 -8.88
C ALA A 95 10.87 1.25 -10.27
N GLU A 96 9.74 0.57 -10.51
CA GLU A 96 9.45 -0.06 -11.80
C GLU A 96 8.02 0.26 -12.29
N GLY A 97 7.82 0.22 -13.63
CA GLY A 97 6.52 0.46 -14.23
C GLY A 97 6.37 1.84 -14.89
N MET A 98 5.29 2.57 -14.60
CA MET A 98 5.03 3.87 -15.22
C MET A 98 4.73 4.95 -14.18
N SER A 99 5.52 6.02 -14.18
CA SER A 99 5.37 7.16 -13.26
C SER A 99 5.45 6.76 -11.78
N THR A 100 6.29 5.80 -11.44
CA THR A 100 6.48 5.32 -10.06
C THR A 100 7.63 6.04 -9.38
N ILE A 101 7.54 6.21 -8.07
CA ILE A 101 8.56 6.88 -7.28
C ILE A 101 8.85 6.08 -6.01
N ALA A 102 10.10 5.67 -5.83
CA ALA A 102 10.62 5.07 -4.61
C ALA A 102 11.60 6.05 -3.95
N SER A 103 11.15 6.75 -2.91
CA SER A 103 11.91 7.80 -2.23
C SER A 103 12.31 7.47 -0.79
N GLY A 104 11.77 6.42 -0.19
CA GLY A 104 12.23 5.88 1.08
C GLY A 104 13.48 5.01 0.92
N GLU A 105 14.34 4.94 1.94
CA GLU A 105 15.47 4.02 1.96
C GLU A 105 14.97 2.57 1.93
N GLY A 106 15.49 1.76 1.00
CA GLY A 106 15.04 0.37 0.81
C GLY A 106 13.58 0.24 0.38
N SER A 107 12.96 1.31 -0.14
CA SER A 107 11.56 1.26 -0.60
C SER A 107 11.41 0.66 -1.99
N HIS A 108 10.22 0.12 -2.28
CA HIS A 108 9.85 -0.44 -3.57
C HIS A 108 8.53 0.16 -4.07
N ALA A 109 8.52 0.66 -5.31
CA ALA A 109 7.33 1.19 -5.96
C ALA A 109 7.14 0.53 -7.33
N GLU A 110 6.02 -0.18 -7.56
CA GLU A 110 5.73 -0.85 -8.81
C GLU A 110 4.33 -0.57 -9.33
N GLY A 111 4.13 -0.64 -10.66
CA GLY A 111 2.82 -0.45 -11.29
C GLY A 111 2.66 0.90 -11.98
N VAL A 112 1.57 1.63 -11.69
CA VAL A 112 1.24 2.90 -12.36
C VAL A 112 0.98 4.00 -11.34
N SER A 113 1.76 5.09 -11.40
CA SER A 113 1.61 6.25 -10.50
C SER A 113 1.66 5.88 -9.01
N THR A 114 2.54 4.96 -8.65
CA THR A 114 2.73 4.52 -7.27
C THR A 114 3.83 5.31 -6.57
N LEU A 115 3.73 5.44 -5.26
CA LEU A 115 4.64 6.24 -4.46
C LEU A 115 5.00 5.52 -3.15
N ALA A 116 6.27 5.10 -3.01
CA ALA A 116 6.82 4.50 -1.81
C ALA A 116 7.77 5.51 -1.12
N GLU A 117 7.25 6.25 -0.11
CA GLU A 117 7.97 7.31 0.59
C GLU A 117 8.60 6.87 1.90
N GLY A 118 7.95 5.95 2.60
CA GLY A 118 8.45 5.42 3.87
C GLY A 118 9.69 4.57 3.69
N ASN A 119 10.59 4.55 4.68
CA ASN A 119 11.72 3.62 4.66
C ASN A 119 11.20 2.18 4.70
N SER A 120 11.77 1.33 3.83
CA SER A 120 11.35 -0.06 3.67
C SER A 120 9.84 -0.22 3.39
N SER A 121 9.24 0.77 2.73
CA SER A 121 7.84 0.71 2.31
C SER A 121 7.69 0.07 0.93
N HIS A 122 6.50 -0.46 0.67
CA HIS A 122 6.14 -1.05 -0.63
C HIS A 122 4.83 -0.46 -1.12
N ALA A 123 4.81 0.03 -2.36
CA ALA A 123 3.61 0.53 -3.03
C ALA A 123 3.43 -0.15 -4.38
N GLU A 124 2.33 -0.90 -4.57
CA GLU A 124 2.05 -1.61 -5.82
C GLU A 124 0.63 -1.36 -6.33
N GLY A 125 0.43 -1.45 -7.66
CA GLY A 125 -0.88 -1.30 -8.29
C GLY A 125 -1.07 0.00 -9.05
N ASN A 126 -2.16 0.73 -8.79
CA ASN A 126 -2.50 1.96 -9.51
C ASN A 126 -2.82 3.11 -8.55
N THR A 127 -2.03 4.17 -8.60
CA THR A 127 -2.20 5.36 -7.75
C THR A 127 -2.18 5.01 -6.25
N THR A 128 -1.26 4.16 -5.84
CA THR A 128 -1.08 3.76 -4.45
C THR A 128 0.02 4.58 -3.78
N THR A 129 -0.08 4.77 -2.48
CA THR A 129 0.92 5.51 -1.69
C THR A 129 1.23 4.78 -0.40
N ALA A 130 2.48 4.43 -0.18
CA ALA A 130 3.01 3.89 1.07
C ALA A 130 3.94 4.91 1.72
N SER A 131 3.39 5.79 2.57
CA SER A 131 4.15 6.90 3.19
C SER A 131 4.65 6.60 4.60
N GLY A 132 4.05 5.63 5.28
CA GLY A 132 4.57 5.16 6.57
C GLY A 132 5.84 4.31 6.42
N ASN A 133 6.77 4.38 7.37
CA ASN A 133 7.90 3.44 7.40
C ASN A 133 7.37 2.02 7.56
N TYR A 134 7.95 1.05 6.82
CA TYR A 134 7.53 -0.36 6.83
C TYR A 134 6.07 -0.56 6.42
N SER A 135 5.48 0.39 5.69
CA SER A 135 4.09 0.29 5.24
C SER A 135 3.97 -0.41 3.89
N HIS A 136 2.79 -0.98 3.63
CA HIS A 136 2.45 -1.60 2.36
C HIS A 136 1.13 -1.08 1.84
N ALA A 137 1.10 -0.62 0.59
CA ALA A 137 -0.12 -0.15 -0.09
C ALA A 137 -0.28 -0.88 -1.42
N GLU A 138 -1.38 -1.63 -1.59
CA GLU A 138 -1.67 -2.37 -2.81
C GLU A 138 -3.08 -2.14 -3.34
N GLY A 139 -3.27 -2.27 -4.67
CA GLY A 139 -4.57 -2.13 -5.31
C GLY A 139 -4.78 -0.83 -6.06
N VAL A 140 -5.88 -0.11 -5.83
CA VAL A 140 -6.24 1.11 -6.58
C VAL A 140 -6.59 2.26 -5.65
N ASN A 141 -5.87 3.38 -5.76
CA ASN A 141 -6.05 4.57 -4.89
C ASN A 141 -5.95 4.24 -3.40
N THR A 142 -5.03 3.39 -3.00
CA THR A 142 -4.82 3.00 -1.60
C THR A 142 -3.72 3.83 -0.95
N HIS A 143 -3.85 4.08 0.35
CA HIS A 143 -2.91 4.87 1.12
C HIS A 143 -2.55 4.18 2.44
N ALA A 144 -1.29 3.81 2.62
CA ALA A 144 -0.74 3.30 3.87
C ALA A 144 0.12 4.38 4.53
N GLU A 145 -0.52 5.23 5.37
CA GLU A 145 0.08 6.42 5.98
C GLU A 145 0.77 6.12 7.33
N GLY A 146 0.22 5.17 8.08
CA GLY A 146 0.78 4.79 9.37
C GLY A 146 2.06 3.95 9.27
N ASN A 147 2.98 4.11 10.22
CA ASN A 147 4.13 3.20 10.30
C ASN A 147 3.66 1.75 10.47
N SER A 148 4.24 0.82 9.72
CA SER A 148 3.87 -0.60 9.69
C SER A 148 2.39 -0.83 9.37
N SER A 149 1.76 0.07 8.62
CA SER A 149 0.37 -0.06 8.19
C SER A 149 0.27 -0.82 6.86
N HIS A 150 -0.91 -1.41 6.63
CA HIS A 150 -1.24 -2.06 5.37
C HIS A 150 -2.58 -1.55 4.84
N ALA A 151 -2.61 -1.15 3.56
CA ALA A 151 -3.82 -0.71 2.87
C ALA A 151 -3.99 -1.48 1.56
N GLU A 152 -5.08 -2.25 1.43
CA GLU A 152 -5.35 -3.06 0.25
C GLU A 152 -6.77 -2.86 -0.30
N GLY A 153 -6.95 -3.05 -1.62
CA GLY A 153 -8.24 -2.97 -2.28
C GLY A 153 -8.47 -1.70 -3.09
N ASN A 154 -9.57 -1.00 -2.88
CA ASN A 154 -9.93 0.20 -3.63
C ASN A 154 -10.22 1.38 -2.70
N LYS A 155 -9.50 2.48 -2.85
CA LYS A 155 -9.68 3.72 -2.05
C LYS A 155 -9.58 3.50 -0.53
N THR A 156 -8.78 2.57 -0.10
CA THR A 156 -8.57 2.28 1.32
C THR A 156 -7.50 3.20 1.91
N ASN A 157 -7.60 3.46 3.21
CA ASN A 157 -6.63 4.30 3.91
C ASN A 157 -6.32 3.75 5.30
N ALA A 158 -5.08 3.29 5.51
CA ALA A 158 -4.54 2.83 6.77
C ALA A 158 -3.68 3.92 7.41
N ARG A 159 -4.29 4.75 8.29
CA ARG A 159 -3.66 5.93 8.91
C ARG A 159 -2.97 5.63 10.22
N GLY A 160 -3.54 4.73 10.98
CA GLY A 160 -3.01 4.38 12.29
C GLY A 160 -1.70 3.60 12.18
N LYS A 161 -0.82 3.76 13.18
CA LYS A 161 0.35 2.89 13.29
C LYS A 161 -0.11 1.43 13.44
N ASN A 162 0.54 0.49 12.74
CA ASN A 162 0.18 -0.93 12.70
C ASN A 162 -1.28 -1.19 12.30
N SER A 163 -1.93 -0.29 11.59
CA SER A 163 -3.32 -0.46 11.16
C SER A 163 -3.41 -1.22 9.84
N HIS A 164 -4.58 -1.85 9.62
CA HIS A 164 -4.90 -2.53 8.38
C HIS A 164 -6.25 -2.06 7.85
N ALA A 165 -6.30 -1.61 6.58
CA ALA A 165 -7.52 -1.21 5.90
C ALA A 165 -7.70 -2.01 4.61
N GLU A 166 -8.77 -2.80 4.51
CA GLU A 166 -9.06 -3.64 3.34
C GLU A 166 -10.47 -3.42 2.79
N GLY A 167 -10.66 -3.65 1.47
CA GLY A 167 -11.96 -3.60 0.80
C GLY A 167 -12.18 -2.37 -0.07
N ASP A 168 -13.31 -1.68 0.08
CA ASP A 168 -13.68 -0.51 -0.74
C ASP A 168 -13.94 0.73 0.12
N GLY A 169 -13.09 1.73 0.00
CA GLY A 169 -13.21 3.01 0.68
C GLY A 169 -13.13 2.95 2.20
N THR A 170 -12.47 1.93 2.76
CA THR A 170 -12.30 1.75 4.20
C THR A 170 -11.22 2.64 4.77
N ILE A 171 -11.36 2.98 6.05
CA ILE A 171 -10.42 3.84 6.78
C ILE A 171 -10.12 3.22 8.14
N ALA A 172 -8.88 2.81 8.37
CA ALA A 172 -8.34 2.40 9.65
C ALA A 172 -7.54 3.55 10.26
N SER A 173 -8.20 4.39 11.10
CA SER A 173 -7.62 5.64 11.58
C SER A 173 -6.77 5.50 12.84
N SER A 174 -7.04 4.48 13.64
CA SER A 174 -6.46 4.30 14.97
C SER A 174 -5.30 3.33 14.96
N THR A 175 -4.40 3.46 15.92
CA THR A 175 -3.27 2.54 16.11
C THR A 175 -3.78 1.11 16.33
N ASN A 176 -3.14 0.12 15.68
CA ASN A 176 -3.47 -1.31 15.71
C ASN A 176 -4.91 -1.64 15.25
N GLN A 177 -5.60 -0.72 14.60
CA GLN A 177 -6.98 -0.92 14.14
C GLN A 177 -7.03 -1.72 12.85
N HIS A 178 -8.02 -2.61 12.76
CA HIS A 178 -8.42 -3.27 11.51
C HIS A 178 -9.78 -2.75 11.04
N ALA A 179 -9.86 -2.28 9.79
CA ALA A 179 -11.10 -1.84 9.14
C ALA A 179 -11.29 -2.56 7.81
N GLN A 180 -12.43 -3.26 7.66
CA GLN A 180 -12.73 -4.03 6.46
C GLN A 180 -14.13 -3.75 5.90
N GLY A 181 -14.41 -4.24 4.69
CA GLY A 181 -15.70 -4.15 4.04
C GLY A 181 -15.83 -2.93 3.15
N ARG A 182 -16.86 -2.10 3.37
CA ARG A 182 -17.13 -0.96 2.47
C ARG A 182 -17.46 0.30 3.25
N PHE A 183 -16.78 1.42 2.91
CA PHE A 183 -17.09 2.76 3.38
C PHE A 183 -17.48 2.83 4.87
N ASN A 184 -16.61 2.33 5.75
CA ASN A 184 -16.84 2.41 7.20
C ASN A 184 -16.80 3.86 7.70
N VAL A 185 -17.48 4.14 8.80
CA VAL A 185 -17.24 5.37 9.56
C VAL A 185 -15.89 5.29 10.24
N ALA A 186 -15.02 6.25 9.95
CA ALA A 186 -13.69 6.30 10.54
C ALA A 186 -13.75 6.52 12.07
N ASP A 187 -12.87 5.86 12.79
CA ASP A 187 -12.74 6.03 14.24
C ASP A 187 -11.75 7.14 14.57
N SER A 188 -12.25 8.30 14.92
CA SER A 188 -11.43 9.47 15.30
C SER A 188 -10.97 9.48 16.77
N HIS A 189 -11.44 8.54 17.58
CA HIS A 189 -11.24 8.54 19.04
C HIS A 189 -10.48 7.32 19.58
N ASN A 190 -9.91 6.50 18.69
CA ASN A 190 -9.23 5.25 19.06
C ASN A 190 -10.10 4.33 19.92
N LYS A 191 -11.39 4.24 19.57
CA LYS A 191 -12.39 3.48 20.33
C LYS A 191 -12.44 2.00 19.91
N TYR A 192 -12.25 1.73 18.61
CA TYR A 192 -12.51 0.43 18.04
C TYR A 192 -11.23 -0.27 17.59
N ALA A 193 -11.06 -1.53 17.99
CA ALA A 193 -10.01 -2.42 17.49
C ALA A 193 -10.33 -2.94 16.09
N HIS A 194 -11.62 -3.23 15.84
CA HIS A 194 -12.08 -3.77 14.57
C HIS A 194 -13.37 -3.09 14.11
N ILE A 195 -13.45 -2.80 12.80
CA ILE A 195 -14.61 -2.18 12.15
C ILE A 195 -14.96 -2.94 10.87
N VAL A 196 -16.22 -3.35 10.71
CA VAL A 196 -16.76 -3.83 9.44
C VAL A 196 -17.68 -2.77 8.86
N GLY A 197 -17.25 -2.16 7.75
CA GLY A 197 -18.03 -1.16 7.03
C GLY A 197 -19.12 -1.77 6.15
N ASN A 198 -20.27 -1.10 6.06
CA ASN A 198 -21.36 -1.40 5.13
C ASN A 198 -21.96 -0.14 4.50
N GLY A 199 -21.20 0.92 4.41
CA GLY A 199 -21.59 2.14 3.70
C GLY A 199 -21.78 1.90 2.19
N THR A 200 -22.34 2.87 1.51
CA THR A 200 -22.66 2.76 0.07
C THR A 200 -21.70 3.56 -0.81
N ASN A 201 -21.08 4.61 -0.28
CA ASN A 201 -20.09 5.44 -0.99
C ASN A 201 -19.30 6.31 0.01
N LEU A 202 -18.38 7.13 -0.49
CA LEU A 202 -17.52 8.00 0.31
C LEU A 202 -18.29 9.02 1.18
N SER A 203 -19.50 9.44 0.76
CA SER A 203 -20.34 10.39 1.48
C SER A 203 -21.35 9.71 2.42
N ILE A 204 -21.69 8.44 2.16
CA ILE A 204 -22.64 7.65 2.96
C ILE A 204 -21.89 6.48 3.57
N ARG A 205 -21.19 6.77 4.65
CA ARG A 205 -20.41 5.80 5.43
C ARG A 205 -21.25 5.17 6.54
N SER A 206 -20.99 3.92 6.83
CA SER A 206 -21.72 3.18 7.88
C SER A 206 -20.91 1.99 8.37
N ASN A 207 -21.10 1.63 9.63
CA ASN A 207 -20.54 0.42 10.22
C ASN A 207 -21.64 -0.63 10.42
N ALA A 208 -21.41 -1.85 9.97
CA ALA A 208 -22.28 -2.99 10.26
C ALA A 208 -21.95 -3.59 11.63
N HIS A 209 -20.66 -3.61 11.96
CA HIS A 209 -20.14 -4.18 13.20
C HIS A 209 -18.90 -3.41 13.65
N THR A 210 -18.73 -3.26 14.96
CA THR A 210 -17.49 -2.78 15.58
C THR A 210 -17.18 -3.60 16.82
N LEU A 211 -15.89 -3.75 17.13
CA LEU A 211 -15.40 -4.32 18.37
C LEU A 211 -14.51 -3.28 19.04
N ASP A 212 -14.81 -2.90 20.27
CA ASP A 212 -13.95 -1.97 20.99
C ASP A 212 -12.73 -2.66 21.62
N TRP A 213 -11.81 -1.87 22.17
CA TRP A 213 -10.59 -2.41 22.80
C TRP A 213 -10.84 -3.18 24.09
N ASN A 214 -12.05 -3.11 24.66
CA ASN A 214 -12.47 -3.89 25.84
C ASN A 214 -13.16 -5.20 25.45
N GLY A 215 -13.22 -5.49 24.13
CA GLY A 215 -13.89 -6.70 23.63
C GLY A 215 -15.40 -6.58 23.55
N VAL A 216 -15.98 -5.36 23.62
CA VAL A 216 -17.43 -5.15 23.52
C VAL A 216 -17.82 -4.99 22.04
N PRO A 217 -18.59 -5.94 21.47
CA PRO A 217 -19.09 -5.82 20.11
C PRO A 217 -20.32 -4.94 20.01
N TRP A 218 -20.45 -4.22 18.89
CA TRP A 218 -21.67 -3.54 18.49
C TRP A 218 -22.09 -3.95 17.09
N PHE A 219 -23.37 -4.16 16.88
CA PHE A 219 -23.96 -4.52 15.59
C PHE A 219 -25.05 -3.50 15.20
N LYS A 220 -25.05 -3.06 13.95
CA LYS A 220 -26.05 -2.13 13.43
C LYS A 220 -27.45 -2.73 13.35
N GLY A 221 -27.55 -4.02 13.18
CA GLY A 221 -28.81 -4.77 13.15
C GLY A 221 -28.89 -5.75 14.29
N ARG A 222 -29.92 -6.57 14.25
CA ARG A 222 -30.06 -7.67 15.22
C ARG A 222 -29.11 -8.80 14.87
N PRO A 223 -28.16 -9.18 15.73
CA PRO A 223 -27.37 -10.37 15.48
C PRO A 223 -28.29 -11.60 15.54
N GLN A 224 -28.13 -12.48 14.57
CA GLN A 224 -28.83 -13.77 14.56
C GLN A 224 -27.86 -14.86 15.03
N PHE A 225 -28.25 -15.56 16.07
CA PHE A 225 -27.47 -16.66 16.61
C PHE A 225 -28.17 -17.98 16.28
N GLY A 226 -27.65 -18.72 15.29
CA GLY A 226 -28.21 -20.02 14.87
C GLY A 226 -29.45 -19.90 13.98
N GLY A 227 -29.60 -20.81 13.06
CA GLY A 227 -30.70 -20.89 12.12
C GLY A 227 -30.31 -20.66 10.68
N THR A 228 -31.03 -21.26 9.74
CA THR A 228 -30.90 -20.99 8.32
C THR A 228 -31.60 -19.67 7.95
N ALA A 229 -31.24 -19.02 6.86
CA ALA A 229 -31.81 -17.75 6.40
C ALA A 229 -33.35 -17.77 6.19
N GLN A 230 -33.98 -18.92 6.33
CA GLN A 230 -35.43 -19.11 6.24
C GLN A 230 -36.14 -19.27 7.61
N ASP A 231 -35.37 -19.25 8.71
CA ASP A 231 -35.95 -19.36 10.04
C ASP A 231 -36.49 -18.00 10.51
N GLN A 232 -37.73 -17.72 10.12
CA GLN A 232 -38.47 -16.52 10.51
C GLN A 232 -38.80 -16.46 12.01
N GLY A 233 -38.44 -17.52 12.74
CA GLY A 233 -38.66 -17.67 14.18
C GLY A 233 -37.41 -17.47 15.03
N SER A 234 -36.30 -16.96 14.48
CA SER A 234 -35.07 -16.88 15.25
C SER A 234 -35.19 -15.94 16.45
N GLN A 235 -34.81 -16.47 17.58
CA GLN A 235 -34.82 -15.79 18.87
C GLN A 235 -33.77 -14.69 18.84
N THR A 236 -34.20 -13.44 18.91
CA THR A 236 -33.29 -12.31 19.04
C THR A 236 -33.01 -12.08 20.52
N VAL A 237 -31.76 -12.32 20.92
CA VAL A 237 -31.29 -11.89 22.25
C VAL A 237 -30.84 -10.44 22.11
N MET A 238 -31.58 -9.53 22.68
CA MET A 238 -31.16 -8.12 22.79
C MET A 238 -30.65 -7.88 24.22
N ALA A 239 -29.35 -7.68 24.36
CA ALA A 239 -28.83 -7.08 25.59
C ALA A 239 -29.03 -5.58 25.49
N ASN A 240 -29.96 -5.04 26.22
CA ASN A 240 -30.06 -3.60 26.47
C ASN A 240 -29.09 -3.24 27.60
N GLY A 241 -28.50 -2.04 27.59
CA GLY A 241 -27.52 -1.60 28.61
C GLY A 241 -27.95 -1.75 30.08
N ASP A 242 -29.19 -2.15 30.34
CA ASP A 242 -29.79 -2.35 31.64
C ASP A 242 -29.79 -3.81 32.13
N LYS A 243 -28.88 -4.66 31.59
CA LYS A 243 -28.78 -6.09 31.97
C LYS A 243 -30.00 -6.96 31.64
N GLU A 244 -30.75 -6.59 30.61
CA GLU A 244 -32.00 -7.27 30.21
C GLU A 244 -31.81 -8.11 28.97
N ILE A 245 -32.32 -9.34 28.98
CA ILE A 245 -32.45 -10.21 27.80
C ILE A 245 -33.91 -10.17 27.35
N ILE A 246 -34.16 -9.67 26.12
CA ILE A 246 -35.51 -9.66 25.53
C ILE A 246 -35.58 -10.74 24.46
N LEU A 247 -36.47 -11.71 24.63
CA LEU A 247 -36.76 -12.79 23.68
C LEU A 247 -38.07 -12.51 22.95
N ALA A 248 -38.08 -12.69 21.63
CA ALA A 248 -39.31 -12.71 20.86
C ALA A 248 -40.03 -14.08 21.08
N SER A 249 -41.36 -14.08 21.05
CA SER A 249 -42.14 -15.33 21.08
C SER A 249 -41.77 -16.24 19.90
N SER A 250 -41.58 -17.51 20.15
CA SER A 250 -41.38 -18.54 19.11
C SER A 250 -42.68 -18.93 18.39
N THR A 251 -43.84 -18.40 18.81
CA THR A 251 -45.16 -18.68 18.19
C THR A 251 -45.24 -17.98 16.84
N ALA A 252 -45.55 -18.71 15.78
CA ALA A 252 -45.72 -18.15 14.44
C ALA A 252 -46.69 -16.96 14.45
N ASN A 253 -46.29 -15.87 13.80
CA ASN A 253 -47.03 -14.59 13.71
C ASN A 253 -47.22 -13.83 15.04
N SER A 254 -46.55 -14.23 16.11
CA SER A 254 -46.61 -13.51 17.39
C SER A 254 -45.70 -12.24 17.33
N THR A 255 -46.22 -11.12 17.73
CA THR A 255 -45.47 -9.87 17.92
C THR A 255 -44.97 -9.71 19.35
N LYS A 256 -45.27 -10.66 20.21
CA LYS A 256 -44.97 -10.61 21.65
C LYS A 256 -43.47 -10.75 21.90
N LYS A 257 -42.98 -9.93 22.81
CA LYS A 257 -41.61 -9.95 23.32
C LYS A 257 -41.65 -10.15 24.83
N PHE A 258 -40.69 -10.89 25.34
CA PHE A 258 -40.59 -11.16 26.77
C PHE A 258 -39.22 -10.73 27.28
N LYS A 259 -39.21 -9.94 28.32
CA LYS A 259 -38.03 -9.60 29.11
C LYS A 259 -37.76 -10.75 30.08
N ILE A 260 -36.56 -11.28 30.04
CA ILE A 260 -36.07 -12.27 30.99
C ILE A 260 -35.24 -11.53 32.05
N THR A 261 -35.61 -11.71 33.31
CA THR A 261 -34.86 -11.21 34.46
C THR A 261 -34.48 -12.35 35.37
N VAL A 262 -33.29 -12.21 35.99
CA VAL A 262 -32.82 -13.14 37.04
C VAL A 262 -32.65 -12.30 38.29
N ASP A 263 -33.33 -12.70 39.39
CA ASP A 263 -33.20 -12.03 40.66
C ASP A 263 -31.93 -12.48 41.45
N ASP A 264 -31.68 -11.87 42.58
CA ASP A 264 -30.51 -12.16 43.41
C ASP A 264 -30.53 -13.58 44.00
N SER A 265 -31.68 -14.28 43.97
CA SER A 265 -31.78 -15.67 44.37
C SER A 265 -31.51 -16.65 43.22
N GLY A 266 -31.30 -16.15 41.99
CA GLY A 266 -31.17 -16.94 40.78
C GLY A 266 -32.50 -17.34 40.14
N ALA A 267 -33.64 -16.85 40.63
CA ALA A 267 -34.94 -17.14 40.02
C ALA A 267 -35.13 -16.38 38.72
N ILE A 268 -35.59 -17.08 37.67
CA ILE A 268 -35.83 -16.56 36.34
C ILE A 268 -37.31 -16.17 36.18
N SER A 269 -37.56 -14.95 35.75
CA SER A 269 -38.91 -14.50 35.41
C SER A 269 -38.96 -13.99 33.96
N ALA A 270 -40.13 -14.17 33.30
CA ALA A 270 -40.41 -13.64 31.97
C ALA A 270 -41.60 -12.69 32.03
N THR A 271 -41.40 -11.43 31.62
CA THR A 271 -42.44 -10.43 31.57
C THR A 271 -42.66 -9.98 30.14
N GLU A 272 -43.91 -9.95 29.67
CA GLU A 272 -44.25 -9.43 28.36
C GLU A 272 -43.90 -7.93 28.31
N VAL A 273 -43.15 -7.51 27.28
CA VAL A 273 -42.85 -6.11 27.01
C VAL A 273 -43.58 -5.65 25.74
N ILE A 274 -44.30 -4.54 25.84
CA ILE A 274 -45.15 -4.00 24.78
C ILE A 274 -44.27 -3.31 23.70
#